data_dfd5f3e2b722a4998a084dd6d9335c98
#
_entry.id   dfd5f3e2b722a4998a084dd6d9335c98
#
_cell.length_a   1.000
_cell.length_b   1.000
_cell.length_c   1.000
_cell.angle_alpha   90.00
_cell.angle_beta   90.00
_cell.angle_gamma   90.00
#
_symmetry.space_group_name_H-M   'P 1'
#
loop_
_entity.id
_entity.type
_entity.pdbx_description
1 polymer ?
#
loop_
_entity_poly.entity_id
_entity_poly.type
_entity_poly.pdbx_seq_one_letter_code
_entity_poly.pdbx_strand_id
1 'polypeptide(L)'
;MSAIAGTHIVVGITGGIAAYKSVELTRRLRDQGADVRVVVTPAGKAFITPLTLQATSGNPVHDSLLDTSAEAGMGHIELARWADQIVVAPASADFIARLATGLADTLLSTLCLASEAPITXAPAMNHVMWEKTATQRNVESLRTWGVTVLDPRIGPQACGEVGPGRMQEPEEIVQHLAQSRSPGSLDGVQVMVTAGPTWEALDPVRALTNHSSGKMGYAVATAARIAGASVTLISGPTALAPPAGIQVKSVVSAQEMLAAVESKIDSTDILICAAAVADYRPADSMPQKMKKDAPEMTIKLVRNPDILASMAARPSPPFIVGFAAETERTIDNARGKLERKKVDLMVANLIEGKDKPFGSDRNALVLVDRNTELDLGQDTKVKLAANLIDEIAKRFHAKNPAEST
;
A
#
# COMPACT_ATOMS: atom_id res chain seq x y z
N MET A 1 1.12 -17.38 4.57
CA MET A 1 1.75 -16.12 5.07
C MET A 1 0.86 -15.57 6.16
N SER A 2 1.42 -14.76 7.08
CA SER A 2 0.60 -14.15 8.13
C SER A 2 -0.36 -13.12 7.53
N ALA A 3 -1.57 -13.01 8.07
CA ALA A 3 -2.59 -12.05 7.63
C ALA A 3 -2.15 -10.58 7.75
N ILE A 4 -1.13 -10.30 8.58
CA ILE A 4 -0.60 -8.95 8.76
C ILE A 4 0.76 -8.73 8.07
N ALA A 5 1.22 -9.66 7.26
CA ALA A 5 2.49 -9.49 6.53
C ALA A 5 2.38 -8.33 5.54
N GLY A 6 3.37 -7.43 5.56
CA GLY A 6 3.40 -6.22 4.72
C GLY A 6 2.48 -5.10 5.18
N THR A 7 1.74 -5.27 6.30
CA THR A 7 0.87 -4.21 6.85
C THR A 7 1.71 -3.18 7.61
N HIS A 8 1.35 -1.91 7.47
CA HIS A 8 1.94 -0.80 8.21
C HIS A 8 1.18 -0.59 9.52
N ILE A 9 1.82 -0.89 10.65
CA ILE A 9 1.17 -0.82 11.97
C ILE A 9 1.82 0.24 12.85
N VAL A 10 1.02 1.19 13.34
CA VAL A 10 1.47 2.11 14.38
C VAL A 10 1.15 1.51 15.75
N VAL A 11 2.17 1.34 16.59
CA VAL A 11 2.01 0.91 17.99
C VAL A 11 2.11 2.15 18.88
N GLY A 12 0.99 2.57 19.45
CA GLY A 12 0.90 3.66 20.41
C GLY A 12 1.11 3.15 21.85
N ILE A 13 1.99 3.79 22.61
CA ILE A 13 2.31 3.34 23.97
C ILE A 13 2.00 4.46 24.96
N THR A 14 1.05 4.22 25.88
CA THR A 14 0.67 5.19 26.91
C THR A 14 1.25 4.81 28.28
N GLY A 15 1.04 5.67 29.28
CA GLY A 15 1.59 5.50 30.62
C GLY A 15 0.92 4.38 31.41
N GLY A 16 1.71 3.40 31.82
CA GLY A 16 1.27 2.29 32.65
C GLY A 16 2.29 1.18 32.71
N ILE A 17 2.28 0.41 33.79
CA ILE A 17 3.25 -0.66 33.99
C ILE A 17 3.24 -1.68 32.83
N ALA A 18 2.08 -1.90 32.18
CA ALA A 18 1.94 -2.83 31.07
C ALA A 18 2.72 -2.42 29.80
N ALA A 19 3.34 -1.21 29.77
CA ALA A 19 4.16 -0.75 28.66
C ALA A 19 5.31 -1.72 28.32
N TYR A 20 5.82 -2.49 29.31
CA TYR A 20 6.85 -3.48 29.02
C TYR A 20 6.39 -4.56 28.00
N LYS A 21 5.09 -4.88 28.00
CA LYS A 21 4.53 -5.86 27.05
C LYS A 21 4.52 -5.33 25.59
N SER A 22 4.56 -4.01 25.42
CA SER A 22 4.56 -3.39 24.08
C SER A 22 5.84 -3.70 23.31
N VAL A 23 6.94 -3.98 24.02
CA VAL A 23 8.19 -4.41 23.40
C VAL A 23 7.97 -5.78 22.72
N GLU A 24 7.37 -6.71 23.44
CA GLU A 24 7.08 -8.04 22.91
C GLU A 24 6.01 -7.96 21.78
N LEU A 25 5.00 -7.11 21.96
CA LEU A 25 3.99 -6.88 20.91
C LEU A 25 4.66 -6.38 19.61
N THR A 26 5.52 -5.36 19.72
CA THR A 26 6.26 -4.81 18.58
C THR A 26 7.09 -5.90 17.89
N ARG A 27 7.81 -6.71 18.67
CA ARG A 27 8.63 -7.80 18.13
C ARG A 27 7.77 -8.82 17.37
N ARG A 28 6.65 -9.26 17.96
CA ARG A 28 5.76 -10.26 17.36
C ARG A 28 5.10 -9.77 16.07
N LEU A 29 4.71 -8.50 16.02
CA LEU A 29 4.14 -7.91 14.79
C LEU A 29 5.18 -7.96 13.66
N ARG A 30 6.44 -7.60 13.96
CA ARG A 30 7.53 -7.66 12.98
C ARG A 30 7.86 -9.11 12.58
N ASP A 31 7.87 -10.03 13.53
CA ASP A 31 8.11 -11.46 13.24
C ASP A 31 7.06 -12.03 12.28
N GLN A 32 5.84 -11.44 12.27
CA GLN A 32 4.78 -11.80 11.34
C GLN A 32 4.83 -10.99 10.03
N GLY A 33 5.85 -10.17 9.86
CA GLY A 33 6.10 -9.46 8.60
C GLY A 33 5.49 -8.07 8.49
N ALA A 34 4.94 -7.51 9.58
CA ALA A 34 4.44 -6.13 9.57
C ALA A 34 5.61 -5.11 9.61
N ASP A 35 5.43 -3.96 8.97
CA ASP A 35 6.30 -2.79 9.18
C ASP A 35 5.72 -2.01 10.36
N VAL A 36 6.50 -1.84 11.42
CA VAL A 36 6.01 -1.28 12.69
C VAL A 36 6.68 0.06 13.00
N ARG A 37 5.88 1.10 13.22
CA ARG A 37 6.31 2.39 13.74
C ARG A 37 5.77 2.54 15.16
N VAL A 38 6.57 3.13 16.06
CA VAL A 38 6.18 3.27 17.46
C VAL A 38 5.99 4.75 17.80
N VAL A 39 4.86 5.05 18.46
CA VAL A 39 4.56 6.36 19.02
C VAL A 39 4.42 6.21 20.53
N VAL A 40 5.25 6.91 21.30
CA VAL A 40 5.22 6.82 22.76
C VAL A 40 4.81 8.16 23.37
N THR A 41 3.83 8.14 24.28
CA THR A 41 3.41 9.37 24.98
C THR A 41 4.44 9.77 26.04
N PRO A 42 4.44 11.05 26.49
CA PRO A 42 5.31 11.45 27.61
C PRO A 42 5.17 10.56 28.85
N ALA A 43 3.93 10.15 29.18
CA ALA A 43 3.69 9.25 30.31
C ALA A 43 4.22 7.83 30.01
N GLY A 44 4.18 7.38 28.76
CA GLY A 44 4.74 6.08 28.34
C GLY A 44 6.25 6.01 28.52
N LYS A 45 6.95 7.13 28.25
CA LYS A 45 8.42 7.22 28.40
C LYS A 45 8.88 7.02 29.86
N ALA A 46 8.01 7.22 30.85
CA ALA A 46 8.33 6.94 32.24
C ALA A 46 8.43 5.42 32.55
N PHE A 47 7.86 4.58 31.68
CA PHE A 47 7.84 3.12 31.89
C PHE A 47 8.74 2.36 30.92
N ILE A 48 9.00 2.91 29.75
CA ILE A 48 9.82 2.27 28.72
C ILE A 48 10.61 3.33 27.93
N THR A 49 11.88 3.06 27.66
CA THR A 49 12.71 4.05 26.96
C THR A 49 12.50 4.00 25.45
N PRO A 50 12.57 5.15 24.73
CA PRO A 50 12.57 5.15 23.28
C PRO A 50 13.66 4.26 22.67
N LEU A 51 14.83 4.17 23.31
CA LEU A 51 15.92 3.34 22.82
C LEU A 51 15.53 1.85 22.74
N THR A 52 14.82 1.32 23.76
CA THR A 52 14.33 -0.06 23.74
C THR A 52 13.36 -0.28 22.58
N LEU A 53 12.46 0.68 22.38
CA LEU A 53 11.44 0.61 21.32
C LEU A 53 12.05 0.73 19.92
N GLN A 54 13.06 1.59 19.76
CA GLN A 54 13.80 1.74 18.50
C GLN A 54 14.52 0.45 18.15
N ALA A 55 15.23 -0.14 19.11
CA ALA A 55 15.96 -1.41 18.91
C ALA A 55 15.01 -2.54 18.53
N THR A 56 13.79 -2.55 19.08
CA THR A 56 12.80 -3.59 18.83
C THR A 56 12.05 -3.38 17.50
N SER A 57 11.64 -2.13 17.19
CA SER A 57 10.93 -1.82 15.95
C SER A 57 11.85 -1.79 14.74
N GLY A 58 13.14 -1.48 14.93
CA GLY A 58 14.08 -1.22 13.85
C GLY A 58 13.88 0.16 13.19
N ASN A 59 13.01 0.99 13.76
CA ASN A 59 12.62 2.29 13.22
C ASN A 59 12.74 3.37 14.29
N PRO A 60 12.95 4.64 13.92
CA PRO A 60 12.89 5.75 14.89
C PRO A 60 11.56 5.76 15.65
N VAL A 61 11.63 6.17 16.92
CA VAL A 61 10.46 6.28 17.80
C VAL A 61 9.96 7.73 17.78
N HIS A 62 8.66 7.88 17.56
CA HIS A 62 8.02 9.19 17.52
C HIS A 62 7.45 9.52 18.91
N ASP A 63 7.84 10.65 19.50
CA ASP A 63 7.43 10.99 20.88
C ASP A 63 7.06 12.46 21.10
N SER A 64 7.14 13.28 20.05
CA SER A 64 6.83 14.71 20.15
C SER A 64 6.00 15.16 18.95
N LEU A 65 4.96 15.94 19.22
CA LEU A 65 4.09 16.53 18.18
C LEU A 65 4.83 17.65 17.42
N LEU A 66 5.71 18.37 18.11
CA LEU A 66 6.41 19.55 17.58
C LEU A 66 7.93 19.28 17.46
N ASP A 67 8.29 18.17 16.89
CA ASP A 67 9.70 17.83 16.70
C ASP A 67 10.24 18.47 15.41
N THR A 68 10.95 19.57 15.55
CA THR A 68 11.55 20.30 14.41
C THR A 68 12.68 19.52 13.72
N SER A 69 13.27 18.53 14.41
CA SER A 69 14.28 17.64 13.79
C SER A 69 13.62 16.55 12.94
N ALA A 70 12.34 16.31 13.14
CA ALA A 70 11.53 15.38 12.36
C ALA A 70 10.95 16.01 11.08
N GLU A 71 11.27 17.25 10.74
CA GLU A 71 10.94 17.85 9.43
C GLU A 71 11.57 17.06 8.27
N ALA A 72 12.65 16.33 8.55
CA ALA A 72 13.23 15.37 7.61
C ALA A 72 12.65 13.96 7.78
N GLY A 73 11.69 13.78 8.69
CA GLY A 73 11.01 12.51 8.98
C GLY A 73 9.50 12.64 8.91
N MET A 74 8.80 11.54 9.09
CA MET A 74 7.33 11.49 9.01
C MET A 74 6.65 12.34 10.10
N GLY A 75 6.03 13.45 9.71
CA GLY A 75 5.14 14.22 10.58
C GLY A 75 3.87 13.44 10.92
N HIS A 76 3.06 13.94 11.87
CA HIS A 76 1.84 13.25 12.34
C HIS A 76 0.86 12.92 11.19
N ILE A 77 0.74 13.80 10.20
CA ILE A 77 -0.14 13.57 9.04
C ILE A 77 0.41 12.45 8.14
N GLU A 78 1.72 12.45 7.90
CA GLU A 78 2.33 11.40 7.07
C GLU A 78 2.24 10.04 7.76
N LEU A 79 2.47 10.00 9.08
CA LEU A 79 2.37 8.78 9.87
C LEU A 79 0.91 8.28 9.92
N ALA A 80 -0.07 9.20 10.03
CA ALA A 80 -1.50 8.87 9.99
C ALA A 80 -1.92 8.26 8.63
N ARG A 81 -1.37 8.80 7.54
CA ARG A 81 -1.64 8.29 6.18
C ARG A 81 -0.88 6.99 5.87
N TRP A 82 0.27 6.80 6.53
CA TRP A 82 1.11 5.61 6.34
C TRP A 82 0.49 4.37 7.01
N ALA A 83 -0.22 4.56 8.13
CA ALA A 83 -0.75 3.46 8.93
C ALA A 83 -1.91 2.73 8.23
N ASP A 84 -1.81 1.42 8.11
CA ASP A 84 -2.93 0.54 7.73
C ASP A 84 -3.75 0.14 8.98
N GLN A 85 -3.11 0.14 10.17
CA GLN A 85 -3.75 -0.12 11.47
C GLN A 85 -3.03 0.67 12.58
N ILE A 86 -3.77 1.08 13.58
CA ILE A 86 -3.22 1.69 14.80
C ILE A 86 -3.61 0.82 15.99
N VAL A 87 -2.62 0.37 16.78
CA VAL A 87 -2.89 -0.33 18.03
C VAL A 87 -2.30 0.45 19.20
N VAL A 88 -3.13 0.81 20.18
CA VAL A 88 -2.65 1.50 21.38
C VAL A 88 -2.60 0.47 22.51
N ALA A 89 -1.40 0.12 22.90
CA ALA A 89 -1.13 -0.94 23.89
C ALA A 89 0.12 -0.56 24.72
N PRO A 90 -0.03 -0.29 26.00
CA PRO A 90 -1.31 -0.19 26.72
C PRO A 90 -2.09 1.08 26.40
N ALA A 91 -3.41 1.03 26.52
CA ALA A 91 -4.28 2.20 26.50
C ALA A 91 -4.70 2.53 27.94
N SER A 92 -4.16 3.60 28.50
CA SER A 92 -4.50 4.03 29.85
C SER A 92 -5.88 4.67 29.91
N ALA A 93 -6.49 4.75 31.09
CA ALA A 93 -7.78 5.44 31.29
C ALA A 93 -7.71 6.91 30.83
N ASP A 94 -6.58 7.59 31.06
CA ASP A 94 -6.33 8.95 30.60
C ASP A 94 -6.40 9.02 29.06
N PHE A 95 -5.69 8.15 28.37
CA PHE A 95 -5.68 8.14 26.90
C PHE A 95 -7.08 7.84 26.33
N ILE A 96 -7.77 6.86 26.91
CA ILE A 96 -9.15 6.51 26.52
C ILE A 96 -10.07 7.72 26.65
N ALA A 97 -9.96 8.47 27.77
CA ALA A 97 -10.75 9.68 27.98
C ALA A 97 -10.42 10.78 26.96
N ARG A 98 -9.12 11.01 26.69
CA ARG A 98 -8.67 12.00 25.68
C ARG A 98 -9.23 11.68 24.29
N LEU A 99 -9.10 10.46 23.86
CA LEU A 99 -9.58 10.03 22.53
C LEU A 99 -11.12 10.16 22.46
N ALA A 100 -11.83 9.73 23.52
CA ALA A 100 -13.29 9.81 23.60
C ALA A 100 -13.85 11.24 23.68
N THR A 101 -12.99 12.24 23.90
CA THR A 101 -13.40 13.66 23.91
C THR A 101 -12.79 14.43 22.73
N GLY A 102 -12.05 13.76 21.85
CA GLY A 102 -11.41 14.39 20.71
C GLY A 102 -10.23 15.32 21.07
N LEU A 103 -9.59 15.08 22.23
CA LEU A 103 -8.48 15.92 22.68
C LEU A 103 -7.18 15.52 21.96
N ALA A 104 -6.62 16.43 21.16
CA ALA A 104 -5.46 16.21 20.31
C ALA A 104 -4.22 16.97 20.82
N ASP A 105 -3.85 16.76 22.08
CA ASP A 105 -2.75 17.47 22.74
C ASP A 105 -1.43 16.68 22.78
N THR A 106 -1.44 15.44 22.32
CA THR A 106 -0.23 14.61 22.17
C THR A 106 -0.10 14.12 20.74
N LEU A 107 1.11 13.73 20.34
CA LEU A 107 1.33 13.15 19.01
C LEU A 107 0.39 11.96 18.76
N LEU A 108 0.25 11.05 19.73
CA LEU A 108 -0.58 9.85 19.58
C LEU A 108 -2.07 10.18 19.43
N SER A 109 -2.61 11.10 20.25
CA SER A 109 -4.02 11.49 20.13
C SER A 109 -4.30 12.25 18.82
N THR A 110 -3.37 13.12 18.40
CA THR A 110 -3.47 13.83 17.11
C THR A 110 -3.45 12.85 15.95
N LEU A 111 -2.52 11.89 15.98
CA LEU A 111 -2.40 10.86 14.96
C LEU A 111 -3.69 10.02 14.84
N CYS A 112 -4.26 9.59 15.97
CA CYS A 112 -5.52 8.84 15.98
C CYS A 112 -6.70 9.63 15.36
N LEU A 113 -6.74 10.95 15.56
CA LEU A 113 -7.78 11.80 14.97
C LEU A 113 -7.54 12.08 13.47
N ALA A 114 -6.28 12.05 13.04
CA ALA A 114 -5.90 12.37 11.65
C ALA A 114 -5.93 11.14 10.73
N SER A 115 -6.05 9.92 11.29
CA SER A 115 -5.95 8.69 10.54
C SER A 115 -7.31 8.12 10.17
N GLU A 116 -7.41 7.56 8.97
CA GLU A 116 -8.56 6.75 8.53
C GLU A 116 -8.37 5.26 8.88
N ALA A 117 -7.19 4.88 9.36
CA ALA A 117 -6.88 3.49 9.72
C ALA A 117 -7.71 3.02 10.95
N PRO A 118 -8.15 1.76 10.98
CA PRO A 118 -8.85 1.23 12.15
C PRO A 118 -7.97 1.27 13.39
N ILE A 119 -8.57 1.67 14.53
CA ILE A 119 -7.88 1.84 15.82
C ILE A 119 -8.32 0.71 16.76
N THR A 120 -7.34 0.04 17.38
CA THR A 120 -7.54 -0.97 18.42
C THR A 120 -6.86 -0.54 19.70
N UNK A 121 -7.48 -0.42 20.97
CA UNK A 121 -7.16 -0.15 22.13
C UNK A 121 -7.08 -1.26 22.84
N ALA A 122 -5.90 -1.59 23.53
CA ALA A 122 -5.73 -2.63 24.56
C ALA A 122 -5.63 -2.01 25.94
N PRO A 123 -6.72 -1.91 26.70
CA PRO A 123 -6.75 -1.20 27.99
C PRO A 123 -5.84 -1.86 29.04
N ALA A 124 -5.23 -1.00 29.88
CA ALA A 124 -4.48 -1.44 31.07
C ALA A 124 -4.65 -0.42 32.18
N MET A 125 -5.27 -0.85 33.28
CA MET A 125 -5.51 0.01 34.44
C MET A 125 -5.93 -0.85 35.65
N ASN A 126 -5.99 -0.22 36.82
CA ASN A 126 -6.56 -0.88 38.01
C ASN A 126 -8.03 -1.26 37.76
N HIS A 127 -8.50 -2.36 38.35
CA HIS A 127 -9.85 -2.88 38.11
C HIS A 127 -10.94 -1.90 38.50
N VAL A 128 -10.75 -1.15 39.61
CA VAL A 128 -11.72 -0.13 40.04
C VAL A 128 -11.80 1.00 39.00
N MET A 129 -10.66 1.39 38.42
CA MET A 129 -10.64 2.40 37.33
C MET A 129 -11.40 1.89 36.10
N TRP A 130 -11.22 0.61 35.76
CA TRP A 130 -11.91 0.00 34.62
C TRP A 130 -13.42 0.00 34.80
N GLU A 131 -13.86 -0.39 35.99
CA GLU A 131 -15.29 -0.51 36.30
C GLU A 131 -16.00 0.83 36.53
N LYS A 132 -15.25 1.95 36.66
CA LYS A 132 -15.87 3.26 36.86
C LYS A 132 -16.77 3.65 35.69
N THR A 133 -17.95 4.18 36.01
CA THR A 133 -18.91 4.66 35.01
C THR A 133 -18.27 5.61 33.99
N ALA A 134 -17.38 6.49 34.44
CA ALA A 134 -16.68 7.42 33.54
C ALA A 134 -15.84 6.68 32.50
N THR A 135 -15.10 5.66 32.92
CA THR A 135 -14.27 4.85 32.00
C THR A 135 -15.16 4.07 31.04
N GLN A 136 -16.20 3.41 31.55
CA GLN A 136 -17.11 2.61 30.71
C GLN A 136 -17.85 3.49 29.69
N ARG A 137 -18.28 4.68 30.09
CA ARG A 137 -18.89 5.64 29.15
C ARG A 137 -17.94 6.02 28.03
N ASN A 138 -16.68 6.30 28.35
CA ASN A 138 -15.67 6.64 27.34
C ASN A 138 -15.39 5.46 26.38
N VAL A 139 -15.32 4.26 26.94
CA VAL A 139 -15.16 3.02 26.13
C VAL A 139 -16.33 2.86 25.17
N GLU A 140 -17.55 3.02 25.66
CA GLU A 140 -18.75 2.89 24.84
C GLU A 140 -18.80 3.96 23.73
N SER A 141 -18.43 5.18 24.04
CA SER A 141 -18.34 6.27 23.03
C SER A 141 -17.36 5.87 21.92
N LEU A 142 -16.19 5.37 22.28
CA LEU A 142 -15.18 4.95 21.30
C LEU A 142 -15.68 3.78 20.45
N ARG A 143 -16.37 2.82 21.05
CA ARG A 143 -16.96 1.69 20.33
C ARG A 143 -18.01 2.17 19.30
N THR A 144 -18.86 3.12 19.68
CA THR A 144 -19.86 3.67 18.74
C THR A 144 -19.21 4.44 17.58
N TRP A 145 -17.97 4.90 17.74
CA TRP A 145 -17.22 5.59 16.70
C TRP A 145 -16.34 4.64 15.86
N GLY A 146 -16.49 3.32 16.07
CA GLY A 146 -15.77 2.31 15.30
C GLY A 146 -14.40 1.94 15.85
N VAL A 147 -14.02 2.46 17.03
CA VAL A 147 -12.77 2.06 17.68
C VAL A 147 -12.98 0.69 18.37
N THR A 148 -12.13 -0.26 18.06
CA THR A 148 -12.13 -1.56 18.72
C THR A 148 -11.48 -1.42 20.09
N VAL A 149 -12.21 -1.67 21.17
CA VAL A 149 -11.67 -1.69 22.53
C VAL A 149 -11.69 -3.12 23.05
N LEU A 150 -10.51 -3.71 23.17
CA LEU A 150 -10.35 -5.07 23.68
C LEU A 150 -10.72 -5.12 25.17
N ASP A 151 -11.41 -6.14 25.59
CA ASP A 151 -11.71 -6.30 27.01
C ASP A 151 -10.44 -6.69 27.77
N PRO A 152 -10.11 -6.02 28.88
CA PRO A 152 -8.94 -6.38 29.64
C PRO A 152 -9.10 -7.75 30.32
N ARG A 153 -7.98 -8.44 30.53
CA ARG A 153 -8.00 -9.74 31.20
C ARG A 153 -8.26 -9.58 32.71
N ILE A 154 -8.89 -10.59 33.27
CA ILE A 154 -9.10 -10.72 34.71
C ILE A 154 -7.89 -11.41 35.33
N GLY A 155 -7.41 -10.93 36.46
CA GLY A 155 -6.30 -11.56 37.15
C GLY A 155 -5.61 -10.68 38.19
N PRO A 156 -4.55 -11.19 38.82
CA PRO A 156 -3.78 -10.43 39.80
C PRO A 156 -3.15 -9.19 39.15
N GLN A 157 -3.29 -8.05 39.81
CA GLN A 157 -2.72 -6.77 39.38
C GLN A 157 -1.46 -6.40 40.20
N ALA A 158 -0.69 -5.46 39.72
CA ALA A 158 0.57 -5.04 40.38
C ALA A 158 0.36 -4.52 41.82
N CYS A 159 -0.84 -4.03 42.12
CA CYS A 159 -1.21 -3.58 43.47
C CYS A 159 -1.64 -4.71 44.40
N GLY A 160 -1.67 -5.96 43.93
CA GLY A 160 -2.07 -7.12 44.72
C GLY A 160 -3.57 -7.45 44.66
N GLU A 161 -4.36 -6.62 44.01
CA GLU A 161 -5.80 -6.84 43.83
C GLU A 161 -6.05 -7.78 42.63
N VAL A 162 -7.25 -8.40 42.61
CA VAL A 162 -7.68 -9.28 41.53
C VAL A 162 -8.95 -8.73 40.88
N GLY A 163 -8.93 -8.56 39.54
CA GLY A 163 -10.07 -8.05 38.82
C GLY A 163 -9.75 -7.80 37.37
N PRO A 164 -10.72 -7.28 36.58
CA PRO A 164 -10.50 -6.89 35.19
C PRO A 164 -9.64 -5.61 35.11
N GLY A 165 -8.70 -5.54 34.21
CA GLY A 165 -7.85 -4.35 34.02
C GLY A 165 -6.46 -4.66 33.51
N ARG A 166 -6.09 -5.93 33.41
CA ARG A 166 -4.80 -6.34 32.84
C ARG A 166 -4.85 -6.27 31.31
N MET A 167 -3.84 -5.66 30.73
CA MET A 167 -3.69 -5.67 29.25
C MET A 167 -3.66 -7.12 28.75
N GLN A 168 -4.35 -7.37 27.64
CA GLN A 168 -4.27 -8.65 26.94
C GLN A 168 -2.81 -9.01 26.61
N GLU A 169 -2.53 -10.28 26.44
CA GLU A 169 -1.17 -10.72 26.10
C GLU A 169 -0.84 -10.32 24.65
N PRO A 170 0.43 -10.04 24.36
CA PRO A 170 0.83 -9.63 23.01
C PRO A 170 0.33 -10.58 21.90
N GLU A 171 0.33 -11.88 22.16
CA GLU A 171 -0.14 -12.90 21.22
C GLU A 171 -1.62 -12.71 20.87
N GLU A 172 -2.45 -12.44 21.88
CA GLU A 172 -3.90 -12.23 21.71
C GLU A 172 -4.18 -10.97 20.91
N ILE A 173 -3.40 -9.89 21.19
CA ILE A 173 -3.52 -8.64 20.45
C ILE A 173 -3.17 -8.87 18.98
N VAL A 174 -2.05 -9.57 18.70
CA VAL A 174 -1.63 -9.89 17.34
C VAL A 174 -2.70 -10.72 16.61
N GLN A 175 -3.25 -11.73 17.27
CA GLN A 175 -4.33 -12.55 16.71
C GLN A 175 -5.56 -11.70 16.39
N HIS A 176 -5.92 -10.80 17.30
CA HIS A 176 -7.06 -9.90 17.08
C HIS A 176 -6.83 -8.99 15.88
N LEU A 177 -5.64 -8.38 15.78
CA LEU A 177 -5.30 -7.50 14.63
C LEU A 177 -5.34 -8.27 13.30
N ALA A 178 -4.89 -9.53 13.31
CA ALA A 178 -4.94 -10.39 12.13
C ALA A 178 -6.39 -10.75 11.74
N GLN A 179 -7.27 -10.97 12.73
CA GLN A 179 -8.67 -11.34 12.51
C GLN A 179 -9.57 -10.14 12.19
N SER A 180 -9.26 -8.96 12.76
CA SER A 180 -10.05 -7.75 12.56
C SER A 180 -9.82 -7.10 11.19
N ARG A 181 -8.80 -7.55 10.48
CA ARG A 181 -8.64 -7.17 9.08
C ARG A 181 -9.81 -7.78 8.31
N SER A 182 -10.75 -6.96 7.90
CA SER A 182 -11.78 -7.42 6.97
C SER A 182 -11.09 -7.99 5.74
N PRO A 183 -11.52 -9.13 5.23
CA PRO A 183 -10.94 -9.62 3.99
C PRO A 183 -10.88 -8.49 2.98
N GLY A 184 -9.71 -8.22 2.48
CA GLY A 184 -9.53 -7.22 1.43
C GLY A 184 -10.33 -7.64 0.20
N SER A 185 -10.71 -6.69 -0.61
CA SER A 185 -11.47 -6.98 -1.83
C SER A 185 -10.71 -7.90 -2.80
N LEU A 186 -9.39 -8.08 -2.60
CA LEU A 186 -8.54 -8.98 -3.39
C LEU A 186 -7.79 -10.01 -2.53
N ASP A 187 -8.32 -10.35 -1.34
CA ASP A 187 -7.69 -11.39 -0.49
C ASP A 187 -7.59 -12.72 -1.24
N GLY A 188 -6.39 -13.30 -1.22
CA GLY A 188 -6.10 -14.57 -1.92
C GLY A 188 -5.82 -14.43 -3.40
N VAL A 189 -6.04 -13.26 -4.00
CA VAL A 189 -5.89 -13.01 -5.44
C VAL A 189 -4.43 -12.73 -5.79
N GLN A 190 -3.92 -13.35 -6.84
CA GLN A 190 -2.56 -13.13 -7.37
C GLN A 190 -2.60 -12.00 -8.41
N VAL A 191 -2.03 -10.86 -8.08
CA VAL A 191 -2.03 -9.69 -8.97
C VAL A 191 -0.62 -9.45 -9.51
N MET A 192 -0.50 -9.34 -10.83
CA MET A 192 0.76 -8.96 -11.50
C MET A 192 0.60 -7.56 -12.09
N VAL A 193 1.55 -6.68 -11.80
CA VAL A 193 1.55 -5.30 -12.34
C VAL A 193 2.84 -5.08 -13.12
N THR A 194 2.75 -4.53 -14.35
CA THR A 194 3.94 -4.02 -15.05
C THR A 194 4.02 -2.52 -14.85
N ALA A 195 5.24 -1.98 -14.67
CA ALA A 195 5.46 -0.55 -14.39
C ALA A 195 6.76 -0.03 -15.00
N GLY A 196 6.89 1.28 -15.04
CA GLY A 196 8.09 1.95 -15.56
C GLY A 196 8.15 1.95 -17.08
N PRO A 197 9.17 2.58 -17.65
CA PRO A 197 9.46 2.51 -19.08
C PRO A 197 10.28 1.26 -19.41
N THR A 198 10.32 0.85 -20.68
CA THR A 198 11.37 -0.06 -21.16
C THR A 198 12.48 0.76 -21.84
N TRP A 199 13.70 0.25 -21.77
CA TRP A 199 14.86 0.83 -22.42
C TRP A 199 15.34 -0.12 -23.52
N GLU A 200 15.27 0.33 -24.75
CA GLU A 200 15.67 -0.45 -25.92
C GLU A 200 17.06 0.01 -26.36
N ALA A 201 18.06 -0.78 -26.04
CA ALA A 201 19.45 -0.41 -26.20
C ALA A 201 19.83 -0.16 -27.66
N LEU A 202 20.42 1.01 -27.94
CA LEU A 202 21.10 1.33 -29.20
C LEU A 202 22.56 0.82 -29.14
N ASP A 203 23.19 1.07 -27.99
CA ASP A 203 24.56 0.65 -27.67
C ASP A 203 24.66 0.58 -26.12
N PRO A 204 25.82 0.23 -25.54
CA PRO A 204 25.97 0.14 -24.08
C PRO A 204 25.71 1.45 -23.30
N VAL A 205 25.57 2.58 -23.99
CA VAL A 205 25.45 3.90 -23.36
C VAL A 205 24.12 4.59 -23.65
N ARG A 206 23.47 4.28 -24.79
CA ARG A 206 22.25 4.96 -25.27
C ARG A 206 21.12 3.98 -25.51
N ALA A 207 19.88 4.43 -25.22
CA ALA A 207 18.69 3.64 -25.43
C ALA A 207 17.52 4.52 -25.91
N LEU A 208 16.57 3.91 -26.60
CA LEU A 208 15.23 4.48 -26.84
C LEU A 208 14.37 4.14 -25.67
N THR A 209 13.59 5.12 -25.18
CA THR A 209 12.73 4.93 -24.01
C THR A 209 11.56 5.91 -24.01
N ASN A 210 10.59 5.68 -23.17
CA ASN A 210 9.46 6.58 -22.90
C ASN A 210 9.71 7.43 -21.64
N HIS A 211 9.05 8.57 -21.54
CA HIS A 211 9.18 9.49 -20.38
C HIS A 211 8.45 9.02 -19.12
N SER A 212 8.12 7.74 -19.00
CA SER A 212 7.40 7.22 -17.83
C SER A 212 8.28 7.23 -16.58
N SER A 213 7.75 7.71 -15.47
CA SER A 213 8.41 7.64 -14.16
C SER A 213 8.11 6.36 -13.38
N GLY A 214 7.13 5.55 -13.83
CA GLY A 214 6.67 4.35 -13.11
C GLY A 214 5.70 4.62 -11.95
N LYS A 215 5.53 5.87 -11.51
CA LYS A 215 4.74 6.22 -10.32
C LYS A 215 3.33 5.62 -10.29
N MET A 216 2.60 5.61 -11.43
CA MET A 216 1.24 5.07 -11.47
C MET A 216 1.22 3.55 -11.24
N GLY A 217 2.09 2.80 -11.92
CA GLY A 217 2.18 1.34 -11.74
C GLY A 217 2.59 0.96 -10.31
N TYR A 218 3.51 1.72 -9.70
CA TYR A 218 3.90 1.51 -8.30
C TYR A 218 2.75 1.80 -7.34
N ALA A 219 1.96 2.85 -7.58
CA ALA A 219 0.78 3.17 -6.77
C ALA A 219 -0.28 2.07 -6.90
N VAL A 220 -0.52 1.57 -8.11
CA VAL A 220 -1.47 0.48 -8.38
C VAL A 220 -1.04 -0.81 -7.66
N ALA A 221 0.26 -1.15 -7.73
CA ALA A 221 0.79 -2.33 -7.03
C ALA A 221 0.60 -2.20 -5.52
N THR A 222 0.88 -1.02 -4.96
CA THR A 222 0.67 -0.73 -3.54
C THR A 222 -0.81 -0.84 -3.14
N ALA A 223 -1.71 -0.26 -3.95
CA ALA A 223 -3.16 -0.33 -3.69
C ALA A 223 -3.67 -1.78 -3.74
N ALA A 224 -3.21 -2.59 -4.71
CA ALA A 224 -3.58 -4.01 -4.79
C ALA A 224 -3.13 -4.78 -3.54
N ARG A 225 -1.91 -4.51 -3.04
CA ARG A 225 -1.42 -5.13 -1.80
C ARG A 225 -2.31 -4.72 -0.60
N ILE A 226 -2.65 -3.44 -0.51
CA ILE A 226 -3.54 -2.94 0.57
C ILE A 226 -4.91 -3.62 0.49
N ALA A 227 -5.41 -3.87 -0.73
CA ALA A 227 -6.66 -4.60 -0.95
C ALA A 227 -6.56 -6.12 -0.66
N GLY A 228 -5.41 -6.61 -0.19
CA GLY A 228 -5.22 -8.00 0.23
C GLY A 228 -4.53 -8.91 -0.79
N ALA A 229 -4.23 -8.42 -1.98
CA ALA A 229 -3.63 -9.23 -3.04
C ALA A 229 -2.18 -9.63 -2.73
N SER A 230 -1.79 -10.79 -3.24
CA SER A 230 -0.37 -11.17 -3.37
C SER A 230 0.16 -10.56 -4.67
N VAL A 231 1.06 -9.56 -4.55
CA VAL A 231 1.45 -8.73 -5.69
C VAL A 231 2.87 -9.05 -6.20
N THR A 232 2.98 -9.26 -7.51
CA THR A 232 4.26 -9.26 -8.24
C THR A 232 4.34 -8.00 -9.12
N LEU A 233 5.36 -7.18 -8.90
CA LEU A 233 5.61 -5.97 -9.71
C LEU A 233 6.79 -6.23 -10.66
N ILE A 234 6.54 -6.18 -11.96
CA ILE A 234 7.59 -6.27 -12.99
C ILE A 234 7.90 -4.84 -13.43
N SER A 235 9.09 -4.36 -13.11
CA SER A 235 9.43 -2.95 -13.31
C SER A 235 10.58 -2.76 -14.30
N GLY A 236 10.34 -1.94 -15.31
CA GLY A 236 11.40 -1.34 -16.09
C GLY A 236 12.19 -0.32 -15.23
N PRO A 237 13.28 0.27 -15.78
CA PRO A 237 14.16 1.15 -15.00
C PRO A 237 13.43 2.39 -14.47
N THR A 238 13.46 2.57 -13.15
CA THR A 238 12.92 3.76 -12.46
C THR A 238 13.84 4.14 -11.31
N ALA A 239 13.67 5.36 -10.78
CA ALA A 239 14.34 5.81 -9.57
C ALA A 239 13.51 5.56 -8.30
N LEU A 240 12.37 4.85 -8.43
CA LEU A 240 11.46 4.60 -7.30
C LEU A 240 12.00 3.46 -6.43
N ALA A 241 11.87 3.62 -5.12
CA ALA A 241 12.18 2.55 -4.17
C ALA A 241 11.15 1.40 -4.33
N PRO A 242 11.58 0.14 -4.19
CA PRO A 242 10.64 -0.98 -4.18
C PRO A 242 9.57 -0.80 -3.10
N PRO A 243 8.28 -1.00 -3.42
CA PRO A 243 7.24 -0.88 -2.40
C PRO A 243 7.34 -2.01 -1.37
N ALA A 244 7.09 -1.69 -0.11
CA ALA A 244 7.16 -2.66 0.98
C ALA A 244 6.15 -3.81 0.75
N GLY A 245 6.57 -5.03 1.04
CA GLY A 245 5.72 -6.21 0.97
C GLY A 245 5.36 -6.67 -0.45
N ILE A 246 6.02 -6.14 -1.49
CA ILE A 246 5.75 -6.50 -2.89
C ILE A 246 7.00 -7.16 -3.49
N GLN A 247 6.80 -8.29 -4.17
CA GLN A 247 7.87 -8.93 -4.91
C GLN A 247 8.17 -8.15 -6.20
N VAL A 248 9.33 -7.51 -6.27
CA VAL A 248 9.72 -6.73 -7.46
C VAL A 248 10.69 -7.52 -8.32
N LYS A 249 10.37 -7.64 -9.61
CA LYS A 249 11.27 -8.19 -10.63
C LYS A 249 11.69 -7.06 -11.58
N SER A 250 12.95 -6.67 -11.52
CA SER A 250 13.51 -5.64 -12.41
C SER A 250 13.81 -6.23 -13.78
N VAL A 251 13.46 -5.48 -14.82
CA VAL A 251 13.73 -5.80 -16.23
C VAL A 251 14.20 -4.51 -16.92
N VAL A 252 14.78 -4.64 -18.12
CA VAL A 252 15.26 -3.46 -18.86
C VAL A 252 14.47 -3.27 -20.15
N SER A 253 14.34 -4.31 -20.97
CA SER A 253 13.74 -4.23 -22.32
C SER A 253 12.30 -4.76 -22.34
N ALA A 254 11.58 -4.46 -23.41
CA ALA A 254 10.24 -5.00 -23.67
C ALA A 254 10.26 -6.54 -23.76
N GLN A 255 11.33 -7.10 -24.33
CA GLN A 255 11.47 -8.55 -24.43
C GLN A 255 11.67 -9.20 -23.05
N GLU A 256 12.49 -8.58 -22.19
CA GLU A 256 12.67 -9.06 -20.81
C GLU A 256 11.37 -8.93 -20.01
N MET A 257 10.62 -7.85 -20.22
CA MET A 257 9.33 -7.64 -19.54
C MET A 257 8.32 -8.72 -19.99
N LEU A 258 8.23 -9.01 -21.29
CA LEU A 258 7.38 -10.08 -21.80
C LEU A 258 7.76 -11.43 -21.17
N ALA A 259 9.04 -11.79 -21.20
CA ALA A 259 9.52 -13.05 -20.62
C ALA A 259 9.22 -13.16 -19.13
N ALA A 260 9.36 -12.05 -18.40
CA ALA A 260 9.04 -11.99 -16.97
C ALA A 260 7.54 -12.20 -16.72
N VAL A 261 6.67 -11.58 -17.53
CA VAL A 261 5.21 -11.77 -17.45
C VAL A 261 4.87 -13.24 -17.75
N GLU A 262 5.39 -13.79 -18.85
CA GLU A 262 5.12 -15.16 -19.26
C GLU A 262 5.51 -16.19 -18.20
N SER A 263 6.60 -15.94 -17.48
CA SER A 263 7.11 -16.88 -16.48
C SER A 263 6.18 -17.08 -15.27
N LYS A 264 5.21 -16.18 -15.05
CA LYS A 264 4.30 -16.23 -13.89
C LYS A 264 2.82 -16.12 -14.26
N ILE A 265 2.49 -15.97 -15.54
CA ILE A 265 1.12 -15.67 -15.98
C ILE A 265 0.12 -16.78 -15.59
N ASP A 266 0.55 -18.03 -15.58
CA ASP A 266 -0.33 -19.18 -15.28
C ASP A 266 -0.75 -19.25 -13.81
N SER A 267 -0.06 -18.50 -12.93
CA SER A 267 -0.42 -18.36 -11.51
C SER A 267 -0.94 -16.95 -11.19
N THR A 268 -1.36 -16.20 -12.19
CA THR A 268 -1.82 -14.82 -12.04
C THR A 268 -3.32 -14.75 -12.31
N ASP A 269 -4.06 -14.18 -11.37
CA ASP A 269 -5.52 -13.98 -11.53
C ASP A 269 -5.82 -12.65 -12.22
N ILE A 270 -5.06 -11.61 -11.92
CA ILE A 270 -5.24 -10.27 -12.50
C ILE A 270 -3.89 -9.76 -13.03
N LEU A 271 -3.85 -9.39 -14.31
CA LEU A 271 -2.68 -8.73 -14.92
C LEU A 271 -3.01 -7.27 -15.22
N ILE A 272 -2.21 -6.34 -14.66
CA ILE A 272 -2.39 -4.89 -14.87
C ILE A 272 -1.16 -4.36 -15.63
N CYS A 273 -1.35 -4.00 -16.89
CA CYS A 273 -0.29 -3.50 -17.76
C CYS A 273 -0.22 -1.97 -17.72
N ALA A 274 0.53 -1.43 -16.72
CA ALA A 274 0.72 0.02 -16.54
C ALA A 274 2.11 0.50 -17.00
N ALA A 275 2.96 -0.40 -17.49
CA ALA A 275 4.27 -0.05 -18.04
C ALA A 275 4.16 0.74 -19.35
N ALA A 276 5.08 1.68 -19.56
CA ALA A 276 5.23 2.40 -20.84
C ALA A 276 6.24 1.62 -21.71
N VAL A 277 5.76 0.55 -22.32
CA VAL A 277 6.57 -0.30 -23.19
C VAL A 277 6.82 0.42 -24.52
N ALA A 278 8.07 0.44 -24.98
CA ALA A 278 8.39 1.03 -26.28
C ALA A 278 7.81 0.15 -27.41
N ASP A 279 7.13 0.77 -28.36
CA ASP A 279 6.54 0.06 -29.51
C ASP A 279 7.60 -0.53 -30.45
N TYR A 280 8.78 0.11 -30.49
CA TYR A 280 9.87 -0.27 -31.40
C TYR A 280 11.19 -0.36 -30.63
N ARG A 281 12.07 -1.25 -31.11
CA ARG A 281 13.46 -1.35 -30.65
C ARG A 281 14.41 -1.33 -31.84
N PRO A 282 15.69 -0.98 -31.65
CA PRO A 282 16.69 -1.14 -32.71
C PRO A 282 16.71 -2.58 -33.23
N ALA A 283 16.81 -2.73 -34.56
CA ALA A 283 16.92 -4.06 -35.19
C ALA A 283 18.18 -4.78 -34.68
N ASP A 284 19.26 -4.01 -34.55
CA ASP A 284 20.55 -4.50 -34.06
C ASP A 284 21.08 -3.51 -33.00
N SER A 285 21.46 -4.01 -31.84
CA SER A 285 22.13 -3.22 -30.81
C SER A 285 23.64 -3.34 -31.01
N MET A 286 24.34 -2.21 -31.03
CA MET A 286 25.80 -2.19 -31.21
C MET A 286 26.51 -2.65 -29.94
N PRO A 287 27.48 -3.58 -30.05
CA PRO A 287 28.21 -4.05 -28.86
C PRO A 287 29.16 -3.03 -28.25
N GLN A 288 29.46 -1.96 -29.00
CA GLN A 288 30.31 -0.86 -28.55
C GLN A 288 29.62 0.48 -28.79
N LYS A 289 29.98 1.48 -27.99
CA LYS A 289 29.47 2.87 -28.17
C LYS A 289 29.69 3.36 -29.59
N MET A 290 28.62 3.74 -30.27
CA MET A 290 28.66 4.27 -31.63
C MET A 290 29.48 5.57 -31.68
N LYS A 291 30.41 5.65 -32.62
CA LYS A 291 31.21 6.86 -32.83
C LYS A 291 30.41 7.92 -33.60
N LYS A 292 30.83 9.18 -33.46
CA LYS A 292 30.23 10.33 -34.14
C LYS A 292 30.98 10.61 -35.44
N ASP A 293 30.87 9.70 -36.42
CA ASP A 293 31.65 9.78 -37.64
C ASP A 293 30.91 10.50 -38.77
N ALA A 294 29.62 10.86 -38.57
CA ALA A 294 28.81 11.53 -39.59
C ALA A 294 27.83 12.53 -38.96
N PRO A 295 27.39 13.57 -39.69
CA PRO A 295 26.40 14.52 -39.18
C PRO A 295 25.00 13.93 -39.00
N GLU A 296 24.72 12.85 -39.70
CA GLU A 296 23.41 12.15 -39.65
C GLU A 296 23.62 10.67 -39.39
N MET A 297 22.61 10.05 -38.75
CA MET A 297 22.61 8.62 -38.48
C MET A 297 21.20 8.06 -38.70
N THR A 298 21.11 6.95 -39.42
CA THR A 298 19.86 6.23 -39.61
C THR A 298 19.85 4.99 -38.72
N ILE A 299 18.78 4.79 -37.99
CA ILE A 299 18.58 3.62 -37.14
C ILE A 299 17.37 2.82 -37.65
N LYS A 300 17.60 1.56 -38.01
CA LYS A 300 16.53 0.66 -38.39
C LYS A 300 15.82 0.17 -37.12
N LEU A 301 14.50 0.37 -37.05
CA LEU A 301 13.69 -0.07 -35.94
C LEU A 301 12.79 -1.25 -36.34
N VAL A 302 12.60 -2.20 -35.42
CA VAL A 302 11.65 -3.31 -35.55
C VAL A 302 10.66 -3.27 -34.39
N ARG A 303 9.46 -3.80 -34.61
CA ARG A 303 8.40 -3.80 -33.58
C ARG A 303 8.78 -4.65 -32.38
N ASN A 304 8.46 -4.15 -31.20
CA ASN A 304 8.46 -4.93 -29.98
C ASN A 304 7.21 -5.81 -29.89
N PRO A 305 7.27 -6.90 -29.13
CA PRO A 305 6.08 -7.70 -28.88
C PRO A 305 5.04 -6.88 -28.06
N ASP A 306 3.78 -7.09 -28.37
CA ASP A 306 2.65 -6.48 -27.67
C ASP A 306 2.29 -7.38 -26.46
N ILE A 307 2.82 -7.05 -25.29
CA ILE A 307 2.64 -7.86 -24.07
C ILE A 307 1.14 -8.04 -23.76
N LEU A 308 0.37 -6.95 -23.83
CA LEU A 308 -1.06 -6.96 -23.53
C LEU A 308 -1.83 -7.90 -24.47
N ALA A 309 -1.60 -7.78 -25.78
CA ALA A 309 -2.24 -8.63 -26.79
C ALA A 309 -1.77 -10.08 -26.68
N SER A 310 -0.50 -10.31 -26.40
CA SER A 310 0.06 -11.67 -26.24
C SER A 310 -0.60 -12.41 -25.08
N MET A 311 -0.78 -11.73 -23.96
CA MET A 311 -1.43 -12.35 -22.76
C MET A 311 -2.92 -12.57 -22.98
N ALA A 312 -3.60 -11.65 -23.64
CA ALA A 312 -5.05 -11.77 -23.94
C ALA A 312 -5.36 -12.89 -24.95
N ALA A 313 -4.39 -13.27 -25.78
CA ALA A 313 -4.56 -14.34 -26.78
C ALA A 313 -4.37 -15.75 -26.20
N ARG A 314 -4.01 -15.90 -24.92
CA ARG A 314 -3.82 -17.23 -24.29
C ARG A 314 -5.16 -17.99 -24.19
N PRO A 315 -5.12 -19.34 -24.18
CA PRO A 315 -6.36 -20.12 -24.03
C PRO A 315 -7.14 -19.82 -22.73
N SER A 316 -6.43 -19.54 -21.64
CA SER A 316 -7.00 -19.16 -20.35
C SER A 316 -6.31 -17.89 -19.84
N PRO A 317 -6.70 -16.71 -20.33
CA PRO A 317 -6.08 -15.47 -19.88
C PRO A 317 -6.59 -15.08 -18.49
N PRO A 318 -5.75 -14.45 -17.66
CA PRO A 318 -6.24 -13.84 -16.41
C PRO A 318 -7.21 -12.70 -16.71
N PHE A 319 -7.72 -12.03 -15.67
CA PHE A 319 -8.41 -10.75 -15.83
C PHE A 319 -7.37 -9.70 -16.25
N ILE A 320 -7.55 -9.09 -17.42
CA ILE A 320 -6.50 -8.22 -18.01
C ILE A 320 -6.96 -6.75 -18.02
N VAL A 321 -6.10 -5.89 -17.43
CA VAL A 321 -6.28 -4.44 -17.40
C VAL A 321 -5.14 -3.79 -18.19
N GLY A 322 -5.49 -3.02 -19.23
CA GLY A 322 -4.50 -2.27 -20.00
C GLY A 322 -4.57 -0.78 -19.71
N PHE A 323 -3.44 -0.08 -19.77
CA PHE A 323 -3.38 1.38 -19.71
C PHE A 323 -3.21 1.96 -21.12
N ALA A 324 -3.93 3.05 -21.40
CA ALA A 324 -3.81 3.81 -22.64
C ALA A 324 -3.53 5.27 -22.31
N ALA A 325 -2.39 5.78 -22.78
CA ALA A 325 -2.03 7.20 -22.69
C ALA A 325 -2.35 7.83 -24.05
N GLU A 326 -3.35 8.70 -24.11
CA GLU A 326 -3.84 9.30 -25.35
C GLU A 326 -3.98 10.81 -25.18
N THR A 327 -3.62 11.54 -26.21
CA THR A 327 -3.71 13.01 -26.24
C THR A 327 -4.99 13.51 -26.88
N GLU A 328 -5.67 12.69 -27.68
CA GLU A 328 -6.90 13.05 -28.39
C GLU A 328 -7.85 11.86 -28.44
N ARG A 329 -9.16 12.12 -28.37
CA ARG A 329 -10.24 11.10 -28.43
C ARG A 329 -9.94 9.91 -27.51
N THR A 330 -9.56 10.21 -26.29
CA THR A 330 -9.01 9.26 -25.34
C THR A 330 -9.92 8.05 -25.11
N ILE A 331 -11.24 8.29 -24.99
CA ILE A 331 -12.24 7.25 -24.72
C ILE A 331 -12.44 6.36 -25.98
N ASP A 332 -12.61 6.96 -27.16
CA ASP A 332 -12.78 6.20 -28.41
C ASP A 332 -11.58 5.31 -28.70
N ASN A 333 -10.37 5.85 -28.49
CA ASN A 333 -9.11 5.10 -28.66
C ASN A 333 -9.00 3.97 -27.65
N ALA A 334 -9.39 4.19 -26.39
CA ALA A 334 -9.38 3.17 -25.34
C ALA A 334 -10.37 2.04 -25.70
N ARG A 335 -11.57 2.39 -26.16
CA ARG A 335 -12.60 1.43 -26.60
C ARG A 335 -12.09 0.60 -27.80
N GLY A 336 -11.52 1.25 -28.79
CA GLY A 336 -10.93 0.54 -29.94
C GLY A 336 -9.79 -0.39 -29.56
N LYS A 337 -8.96 -0.01 -28.55
CA LYS A 337 -7.90 -0.87 -28.00
C LYS A 337 -8.48 -2.05 -27.24
N LEU A 338 -9.51 -1.82 -26.43
CA LEU A 338 -10.18 -2.87 -25.63
C LEU A 338 -10.72 -3.98 -26.57
N GLU A 339 -11.42 -3.61 -27.64
CA GLU A 339 -11.98 -4.55 -28.60
C GLU A 339 -10.90 -5.30 -29.37
N ARG A 340 -9.93 -4.56 -29.92
CA ARG A 340 -8.87 -5.14 -30.75
C ARG A 340 -7.98 -6.08 -29.96
N LYS A 341 -7.67 -5.75 -28.68
CA LYS A 341 -6.78 -6.54 -27.83
C LYS A 341 -7.53 -7.58 -26.98
N LYS A 342 -8.87 -7.51 -26.94
CA LYS A 342 -9.75 -8.45 -26.22
C LYS A 342 -9.43 -8.51 -24.70
N VAL A 343 -9.17 -7.36 -24.09
CA VAL A 343 -8.93 -7.26 -22.66
C VAL A 343 -10.22 -6.97 -21.88
N ASP A 344 -10.20 -7.11 -20.58
CA ASP A 344 -11.38 -6.93 -19.72
C ASP A 344 -11.65 -5.45 -19.41
N LEU A 345 -10.58 -4.66 -19.25
CA LEU A 345 -10.70 -3.26 -18.86
C LEU A 345 -9.55 -2.44 -19.46
N MET A 346 -9.87 -1.27 -19.98
CA MET A 346 -8.87 -0.25 -20.38
C MET A 346 -8.96 0.95 -19.45
N VAL A 347 -7.81 1.40 -19.00
CA VAL A 347 -7.66 2.60 -18.17
C VAL A 347 -7.09 3.70 -19.06
N ALA A 348 -7.94 4.65 -19.42
CA ALA A 348 -7.56 5.79 -20.25
C ALA A 348 -6.98 6.89 -19.35
N ASN A 349 -5.73 7.27 -19.63
CA ASN A 349 -5.04 8.34 -18.93
C ASN A 349 -5.22 9.63 -19.72
N LEU A 350 -6.00 10.58 -19.17
CA LEU A 350 -6.27 11.86 -19.81
C LEU A 350 -5.05 12.77 -19.72
N ILE A 351 -4.44 13.08 -20.87
CA ILE A 351 -3.31 14.00 -20.96
C ILE A 351 -3.85 15.35 -21.38
N GLU A 352 -4.37 16.14 -20.42
CA GLU A 352 -4.87 17.48 -20.70
C GLU A 352 -3.92 18.58 -20.21
N GLY A 353 -3.72 19.60 -21.04
CA GLY A 353 -3.05 20.85 -20.70
C GLY A 353 -1.53 20.82 -20.73
N LYS A 354 -0.94 21.87 -20.20
CA LYS A 354 0.53 22.09 -20.15
C LYS A 354 1.22 21.24 -19.10
N ASP A 355 0.47 20.65 -18.16
CA ASP A 355 1.01 19.80 -17.12
C ASP A 355 1.20 18.40 -17.68
N LYS A 356 2.42 18.05 -18.01
CA LYS A 356 2.78 16.71 -18.49
C LYS A 356 2.47 15.67 -17.39
N PRO A 357 1.64 14.65 -17.65
CA PRO A 357 1.31 13.63 -16.64
C PRO A 357 2.51 12.77 -16.25
N PHE A 358 3.54 12.77 -17.09
CA PHE A 358 4.77 12.02 -16.81
C PHE A 358 5.61 12.78 -15.78
N GLY A 359 5.84 12.17 -14.61
CA GLY A 359 6.56 12.77 -13.51
C GLY A 359 5.69 13.45 -12.45
N SER A 360 4.48 13.93 -12.80
CA SER A 360 3.53 14.51 -11.86
C SER A 360 3.03 13.48 -10.85
N ASP A 361 2.63 13.94 -9.66
CA ASP A 361 1.98 13.10 -8.64
C ASP A 361 0.47 13.03 -8.82
N ARG A 362 -0.10 13.83 -9.72
CA ARG A 362 -1.53 13.82 -10.05
C ARG A 362 -1.77 13.16 -11.41
N ASN A 363 -3.00 12.73 -11.63
CA ASN A 363 -3.44 12.11 -12.87
C ASN A 363 -4.96 12.27 -13.03
N ALA A 364 -5.49 11.90 -14.20
CA ALA A 364 -6.93 11.78 -14.44
C ALA A 364 -7.18 10.47 -15.19
N LEU A 365 -8.12 9.66 -14.71
CA LEU A 365 -8.36 8.32 -15.25
C LEU A 365 -9.83 8.12 -15.60
N VAL A 366 -10.06 7.51 -16.77
CA VAL A 366 -11.37 7.00 -17.16
C VAL A 366 -11.24 5.49 -17.41
N LEU A 367 -12.13 4.71 -16.81
CA LEU A 367 -12.21 3.27 -17.01
C LEU A 367 -13.19 2.97 -18.14
N VAL A 368 -12.78 2.12 -19.07
CA VAL A 368 -13.63 1.71 -20.21
C VAL A 368 -13.67 0.18 -20.25
N ASP A 369 -14.83 -0.40 -20.06
CA ASP A 369 -15.08 -1.81 -20.34
C ASP A 369 -16.05 -1.93 -21.52
N ARG A 370 -16.51 -3.16 -21.82
CA ARG A 370 -17.40 -3.39 -22.98
C ARG A 370 -18.73 -2.65 -22.89
N ASN A 371 -19.21 -2.43 -21.67
CA ASN A 371 -20.58 -1.94 -21.42
C ASN A 371 -20.60 -0.56 -20.79
N THR A 372 -19.56 -0.17 -20.08
CA THR A 372 -19.57 1.03 -19.24
C THR A 372 -18.32 1.90 -19.41
N GLU A 373 -18.51 3.17 -19.09
CA GLU A 373 -17.45 4.15 -18.92
C GLU A 373 -17.61 4.71 -17.51
N LEU A 374 -16.51 4.81 -16.78
CA LEU A 374 -16.50 5.35 -15.41
C LEU A 374 -15.36 6.34 -15.27
N ASP A 375 -15.70 7.61 -15.08
CA ASP A 375 -14.71 8.66 -14.84
C ASP A 375 -14.34 8.66 -13.35
N LEU A 376 -13.07 8.41 -13.04
CA LEU A 376 -12.52 8.50 -11.67
C LEU A 376 -12.10 9.93 -11.32
N GLY A 377 -12.19 10.85 -12.28
CA GLY A 377 -11.81 12.25 -12.10
C GLY A 377 -10.30 12.46 -12.03
N GLN A 378 -9.93 13.63 -11.52
CA GLN A 378 -8.55 14.05 -11.36
C GLN A 378 -8.16 14.07 -9.88
N ASP A 379 -7.11 13.30 -9.50
CA ASP A 379 -6.62 13.26 -8.11
C ASP A 379 -5.15 12.84 -8.06
N THR A 380 -4.63 12.61 -6.87
CA THR A 380 -3.28 12.03 -6.69
C THR A 380 -3.26 10.60 -7.25
N LYS A 381 -2.11 10.16 -7.74
CA LYS A 381 -1.93 8.80 -8.26
C LYS A 381 -2.24 7.73 -7.20
N VAL A 382 -1.98 8.03 -5.93
CA VAL A 382 -2.27 7.11 -4.80
C VAL A 382 -3.78 6.90 -4.68
N LYS A 383 -4.55 8.00 -4.64
CA LYS A 383 -6.02 7.91 -4.50
C LYS A 383 -6.68 7.29 -5.73
N LEU A 384 -6.22 7.67 -6.92
CA LEU A 384 -6.72 7.07 -8.16
C LEU A 384 -6.40 5.57 -8.23
N ALA A 385 -5.23 5.14 -7.74
CA ALA A 385 -4.85 3.73 -7.69
C ALA A 385 -5.78 2.94 -6.75
N ALA A 386 -6.12 3.50 -5.59
CA ALA A 386 -7.07 2.86 -4.66
C ALA A 386 -8.45 2.69 -5.32
N ASN A 387 -9.01 3.78 -5.88
CA ASN A 387 -10.29 3.73 -6.57
C ASN A 387 -10.28 2.74 -7.76
N LEU A 388 -9.18 2.71 -8.50
CA LEU A 388 -9.01 1.79 -9.63
C LEU A 388 -9.01 0.32 -9.16
N ILE A 389 -8.29 0.01 -8.09
CA ILE A 389 -8.24 -1.36 -7.55
C ILE A 389 -9.61 -1.80 -7.04
N ASP A 390 -10.37 -0.92 -6.38
CA ASP A 390 -11.74 -1.22 -5.95
C ASP A 390 -12.64 -1.58 -7.15
N GLU A 391 -12.51 -0.83 -8.24
CA GLU A 391 -13.29 -1.07 -9.46
C GLU A 391 -12.84 -2.34 -10.22
N ILE A 392 -11.54 -2.64 -10.20
CA ILE A 392 -11.00 -3.90 -10.75
C ILE A 392 -11.54 -5.09 -9.95
N ALA A 393 -11.50 -5.00 -8.61
CA ALA A 393 -11.98 -6.07 -7.73
C ALA A 393 -13.46 -6.39 -7.98
N LYS A 394 -14.31 -5.36 -8.07
CA LYS A 394 -15.76 -5.52 -8.38
C LYS A 394 -15.96 -6.29 -9.69
N ARG A 395 -15.25 -5.90 -10.76
CA ARG A 395 -15.37 -6.51 -12.08
C ARG A 395 -14.79 -7.92 -12.13
N PHE A 396 -13.66 -8.13 -11.44
CA PHE A 396 -13.03 -9.45 -11.34
C PHE A 396 -13.96 -10.47 -10.68
N HIS A 397 -14.55 -10.10 -9.53
CA HIS A 397 -15.49 -11.00 -8.81
C HIS A 397 -16.78 -11.19 -9.61
N ALA A 398 -17.28 -10.17 -10.31
CA ALA A 398 -18.46 -10.31 -11.18
C ALA A 398 -18.20 -11.28 -12.36
N LYS A 399 -16.95 -11.35 -12.87
CA LYS A 399 -16.56 -12.28 -13.94
C LYS A 399 -16.36 -13.71 -13.42
N ASN A 400 -15.97 -13.85 -12.13
CA ASN A 400 -15.63 -15.14 -11.48
C ASN A 400 -16.51 -15.39 -10.25
N PRO A 401 -17.81 -15.66 -10.41
CA PRO A 401 -18.73 -15.74 -9.25
C PRO A 401 -18.59 -17.00 -8.38
N ALA A 402 -17.73 -17.95 -8.72
CA ALA A 402 -17.69 -19.27 -8.09
C ALA A 402 -16.77 -19.40 -6.85
N GLU A 403 -16.10 -18.32 -6.42
CA GLU A 403 -15.14 -18.40 -5.29
C GLU A 403 -15.58 -17.63 -4.03
N SER A 404 -16.89 -17.34 -3.90
CA SER A 404 -17.44 -16.61 -2.75
C SER A 404 -18.23 -17.55 -1.83
N THR A 405 -17.55 -18.58 -1.27
CA THR A 405 -18.16 -19.42 -0.21
C THR A 405 -17.15 -19.67 0.90
#